data_4e991cc88665161717994563ccb33df8
#
_entry.id   4e991cc88665161717994563ccb33df8
#
_cell.length_a   1.000
_cell.length_b   1.000
_cell.length_c   1.000
_cell.angle_alpha   90.00
_cell.angle_beta   90.00
_cell.angle_gamma   90.00
#
_symmetry.space_group_name_H-M   'P 1'
#
loop_
_entity.id
_entity.type
_entity.pdbx_description
1 polymer ?
#
loop_
_entity_poly.entity_id
_entity_poly.type
_entity_poly.pdbx_seq_one_letter_code
_entity_poly.pdbx_strand_id
1 'polypeptide(L)'
;MRYKFKDFIPNKNQQEAIMHPLAPLMILASAGTGKTATIIYRIVHMVTNKNIDPSSILTITYTEKAAQELKDRIKMLIDIDNNSINVTTFHGLCLKIVREFGQKKNDYALIKNDELAYKILEKFDDLGPFKSREFKKNPLQAITQSFLPFLDRLHDELLTLDGVPKRQLIYDEEEMNYQLEDLIRFYPIVQDMKKSANRLDYGDMILSAHQLLSSNDNILSKVQNKYRHLIIDEFQDNNHSLNAISALIAKKTNSITVVGDEDQVIYSFRGASIYNIQHFRSNYGNHKDFKEITLDKNYRSNQQILDLANMSISNNSERTNKKLYSNLSSSTKKPILVIGDKSQQNQYIVDEIKRMVANGYHYHQIAILCRTHNQSIEAENHLKMWGIPVEIKIPYFFELDIVRELVSWCLVVGGGSKQDVAFFK
;
A
#
# COMPACT_ATOMS: atom_id res chain seq x y z
N MET A 1 -29.40 -5.26 21.59
CA MET A 1 -28.58 -6.41 22.06
C MET A 1 -27.24 -5.89 22.59
N ARG A 2 -26.86 -6.21 23.81
CA ARG A 2 -25.53 -5.86 24.32
C ARG A 2 -24.52 -6.83 23.67
N TYR A 3 -23.65 -6.32 22.82
CA TYR A 3 -22.54 -7.06 22.25
C TYR A 3 -21.63 -7.57 23.39
N LYS A 4 -21.38 -8.88 23.42
CA LYS A 4 -20.33 -9.49 24.26
C LYS A 4 -19.12 -9.74 23.33
N PHE A 5 -17.94 -9.28 23.75
CA PHE A 5 -16.68 -9.61 23.07
C PHE A 5 -16.54 -11.15 23.04
N LYS A 6 -16.97 -11.78 21.93
CA LYS A 6 -16.73 -13.20 21.72
C LYS A 6 -15.22 -13.37 21.50
N ASP A 7 -14.56 -14.07 22.39
CA ASP A 7 -13.14 -14.48 22.29
C ASP A 7 -12.07 -13.37 22.23
N PHE A 8 -12.44 -12.10 22.35
CA PHE A 8 -11.50 -10.99 22.41
C PHE A 8 -11.75 -10.15 23.67
N ILE A 9 -10.76 -10.13 24.56
CA ILE A 9 -10.77 -9.30 25.77
C ILE A 9 -9.84 -8.11 25.50
N PRO A 10 -10.39 -6.93 25.17
CA PRO A 10 -9.56 -5.76 24.92
C PRO A 10 -8.85 -5.31 26.19
N ASN A 11 -7.61 -4.88 26.05
CA ASN A 11 -6.94 -4.14 27.12
C ASN A 11 -7.54 -2.72 27.22
N LYS A 12 -7.09 -1.95 28.23
CA LYS A 12 -7.62 -0.61 28.51
C LYS A 12 -7.53 0.32 27.29
N ASN A 13 -6.37 0.36 26.60
CA ASN A 13 -6.16 1.23 25.45
C ASN A 13 -7.00 0.79 24.24
N GLN A 14 -7.09 -0.51 23.99
CA GLN A 14 -7.96 -1.05 22.94
C GLN A 14 -9.44 -0.75 23.25
N GLN A 15 -9.89 -0.93 24.50
CA GLN A 15 -11.25 -0.62 24.89
C GLN A 15 -11.55 0.87 24.70
N GLU A 16 -10.64 1.73 25.10
CA GLU A 16 -10.78 3.17 24.91
C GLU A 16 -10.89 3.55 23.43
N ALA A 17 -10.06 2.97 22.55
CA ALA A 17 -10.13 3.18 21.11
C ALA A 17 -11.46 2.67 20.51
N ILE A 18 -11.95 1.50 20.94
CA ILE A 18 -13.21 0.91 20.50
C ILE A 18 -14.40 1.81 20.87
N MET A 19 -14.40 2.33 22.09
CA MET A 19 -15.53 3.09 22.66
C MET A 19 -15.45 4.60 22.40
N HIS A 20 -14.36 5.08 21.80
CA HIS A 20 -14.17 6.50 21.52
C HIS A 20 -15.37 7.07 20.72
N PRO A 21 -15.83 8.30 20.99
CA PRO A 21 -16.89 8.96 20.27
C PRO A 21 -16.70 8.99 18.75
N LEU A 22 -17.71 9.41 18.00
CA LEU A 22 -17.66 9.59 16.55
C LEU A 22 -16.94 10.91 16.20
N ALA A 23 -15.66 10.97 16.56
CA ALA A 23 -14.78 12.13 16.48
C ALA A 23 -13.41 11.67 15.95
N PRO A 24 -12.49 12.59 15.64
CA PRO A 24 -11.16 12.20 15.15
C PRO A 24 -10.41 11.36 16.18
N LEU A 25 -9.94 10.21 15.73
CA LEU A 25 -9.18 9.26 16.54
C LEU A 25 -7.93 8.82 15.79
N MET A 26 -6.79 8.90 16.45
CA MET A 26 -5.55 8.31 15.98
C MET A 26 -5.16 7.12 16.88
N ILE A 27 -4.93 5.98 16.27
CA ILE A 27 -4.45 4.77 16.95
C ILE A 27 -3.04 4.47 16.46
N LEU A 28 -2.05 4.68 17.32
CA LEU A 28 -0.68 4.29 17.05
C LEU A 28 -0.48 2.86 17.52
N ALA A 29 -0.28 1.93 16.59
CA ALA A 29 -0.34 0.52 16.90
C ALA A 29 0.69 -0.27 16.10
N SER A 30 1.72 -0.75 16.76
CA SER A 30 2.75 -1.57 16.14
C SER A 30 2.27 -2.99 15.78
N ALA A 31 3.08 -3.72 15.01
CA ALA A 31 2.77 -5.10 14.64
C ALA A 31 2.52 -5.98 15.89
N GLY A 32 1.47 -6.78 15.86
CA GLY A 32 1.13 -7.70 16.96
C GLY A 32 0.41 -7.08 18.14
N THR A 33 0.04 -5.79 18.12
CA THR A 33 -0.68 -5.11 19.21
C THR A 33 -2.20 -5.18 19.09
N GLY A 34 -2.72 -5.88 18.07
CA GLY A 34 -4.15 -6.06 17.87
C GLY A 34 -4.83 -4.94 17.09
N LYS A 35 -4.12 -4.22 16.19
CA LYS A 35 -4.68 -3.21 15.28
C LYS A 35 -6.00 -3.64 14.65
N THR A 36 -5.96 -4.70 13.86
CA THR A 36 -7.12 -5.21 13.10
C THR A 36 -8.28 -5.59 14.00
N ALA A 37 -8.01 -6.23 15.15
CA ALA A 37 -9.04 -6.55 16.12
C ALA A 37 -9.70 -5.26 16.67
N THR A 38 -8.90 -4.27 17.04
CA THR A 38 -9.41 -2.98 17.54
C THR A 38 -10.30 -2.28 16.51
N ILE A 39 -9.91 -2.26 15.22
CA ILE A 39 -10.73 -1.73 14.12
C ILE A 39 -12.05 -2.47 14.01
N ILE A 40 -12.02 -3.80 13.95
CA ILE A 40 -13.21 -4.65 13.83
C ILE A 40 -14.17 -4.38 14.97
N TYR A 41 -13.68 -4.42 16.21
CA TYR A 41 -14.53 -4.23 17.37
C TYR A 41 -15.03 -2.79 17.52
N ARG A 42 -14.30 -1.79 17.01
CA ARG A 42 -14.81 -0.42 16.90
C ARG A 42 -15.98 -0.36 15.92
N ILE A 43 -15.87 -0.96 14.73
CA ILE A 43 -16.97 -1.01 13.75
C ILE A 43 -18.19 -1.72 14.38
N VAL A 44 -17.98 -2.87 14.99
CA VAL A 44 -19.04 -3.60 15.68
C VAL A 44 -19.69 -2.74 16.76
N HIS A 45 -18.92 -2.04 17.58
CA HIS A 45 -19.43 -1.11 18.59
C HIS A 45 -20.25 0.03 17.97
N MET A 46 -19.79 0.61 16.87
CA MET A 46 -20.53 1.66 16.17
C MET A 46 -21.89 1.16 15.68
N VAL A 47 -21.94 -0.03 15.11
CA VAL A 47 -23.17 -0.62 14.58
C VAL A 47 -24.12 -1.04 15.70
N THR A 48 -23.63 -1.81 16.67
CA THR A 48 -24.49 -2.47 17.66
C THR A 48 -24.84 -1.61 18.86
N ASN A 49 -23.93 -0.74 19.31
CA ASN A 49 -24.11 0.08 20.51
C ASN A 49 -24.48 1.53 20.21
N LYS A 50 -24.05 2.05 19.07
CA LYS A 50 -24.36 3.42 18.62
C LYS A 50 -25.45 3.47 17.56
N ASN A 51 -25.98 2.31 17.12
CA ASN A 51 -26.99 2.18 16.08
C ASN A 51 -26.61 2.90 14.78
N ILE A 52 -25.32 2.89 14.41
CA ILE A 52 -24.85 3.46 13.17
C ILE A 52 -25.17 2.51 12.03
N ASP A 53 -25.72 3.05 10.96
CA ASP A 53 -25.96 2.31 9.73
C ASP A 53 -24.61 1.81 9.16
N PRO A 54 -24.40 0.49 9.02
CA PRO A 54 -23.17 -0.08 8.48
C PRO A 54 -22.78 0.51 7.12
N SER A 55 -23.77 0.85 6.27
CA SER A 55 -23.54 1.42 4.94
C SER A 55 -22.91 2.82 4.99
N SER A 56 -23.03 3.52 6.12
CA SER A 56 -22.41 4.83 6.33
C SER A 56 -20.98 4.77 6.84
N ILE A 57 -20.45 3.57 7.13
CA ILE A 57 -19.08 3.36 7.56
C ILE A 57 -18.24 2.95 6.35
N LEU A 58 -17.20 3.73 6.05
CA LEU A 58 -16.20 3.41 5.03
C LEU A 58 -14.91 3.02 5.72
N THR A 59 -14.46 1.79 5.49
CA THR A 59 -13.18 1.31 5.98
C THR A 59 -12.24 1.09 4.81
N ILE A 60 -11.07 1.68 4.89
CA ILE A 60 -10.04 1.62 3.85
C ILE A 60 -8.84 0.87 4.38
N THR A 61 -8.31 -0.04 3.57
CA THR A 61 -7.10 -0.80 3.85
C THR A 61 -6.22 -0.86 2.60
N TYR A 62 -4.99 -1.32 2.75
CA TYR A 62 -3.99 -1.25 1.68
C TYR A 62 -4.19 -2.28 0.57
N THR A 63 -4.70 -3.49 0.86
CA THR A 63 -4.86 -4.57 -0.13
C THR A 63 -6.28 -5.12 -0.17
N GLU A 64 -6.70 -5.61 -1.34
CA GLU A 64 -8.00 -6.27 -1.53
C GLU A 64 -8.14 -7.51 -0.62
N LYS A 65 -7.04 -8.25 -0.40
CA LYS A 65 -7.03 -9.39 0.52
C LYS A 65 -7.33 -8.95 1.96
N ALA A 66 -6.70 -7.88 2.43
CA ALA A 66 -6.96 -7.34 3.77
C ALA A 66 -8.41 -6.80 3.88
N ALA A 67 -8.92 -6.16 2.82
CA ALA A 67 -10.31 -5.71 2.77
C ALA A 67 -11.28 -6.88 2.89
N GLN A 68 -11.05 -7.97 2.17
CA GLN A 68 -11.89 -9.16 2.24
C GLN A 68 -11.82 -9.82 3.62
N GLU A 69 -10.62 -10.00 4.17
CA GLU A 69 -10.43 -10.57 5.51
C GLU A 69 -11.15 -9.75 6.59
N LEU A 70 -11.05 -8.41 6.50
CA LEU A 70 -11.73 -7.53 7.43
C LEU A 70 -13.27 -7.68 7.34
N LYS A 71 -13.82 -7.73 6.11
CA LYS A 71 -15.25 -7.97 5.87
C LYS A 71 -15.70 -9.27 6.51
N ASP A 72 -14.99 -10.36 6.27
CA ASP A 72 -15.36 -11.69 6.75
C ASP A 72 -15.35 -11.76 8.27
N ARG A 73 -14.35 -11.16 8.91
CA ARG A 73 -14.27 -11.08 10.37
C ARG A 73 -15.37 -10.23 10.99
N ILE A 74 -15.76 -9.12 10.37
CA ILE A 74 -16.88 -8.30 10.85
C ILE A 74 -18.18 -9.09 10.79
N LYS A 75 -18.44 -9.81 9.69
CA LYS A 75 -19.64 -10.64 9.51
C LYS A 75 -19.77 -11.75 10.54
N MET A 76 -18.65 -12.34 10.98
CA MET A 76 -18.68 -13.36 12.04
C MET A 76 -19.16 -12.80 13.39
N LEU A 77 -19.09 -11.49 13.57
CA LEU A 77 -19.41 -10.84 14.85
C LEU A 77 -20.79 -10.18 14.87
N ILE A 78 -21.28 -9.74 13.73
CA ILE A 78 -22.60 -9.10 13.59
C ILE A 78 -23.32 -9.66 12.37
N ASP A 79 -24.63 -9.90 12.55
CA ASP A 79 -25.49 -10.36 11.46
C ASP A 79 -25.88 -9.16 10.59
N ILE A 80 -25.19 -9.01 9.47
CA ILE A 80 -25.40 -7.92 8.50
C ILE A 80 -25.25 -8.47 7.09
N ASP A 81 -26.02 -7.90 6.16
CA ASP A 81 -25.94 -8.22 4.74
C ASP A 81 -24.56 -7.94 4.15
N ASN A 82 -24.14 -8.80 3.24
CA ASN A 82 -22.85 -8.72 2.54
C ASN A 82 -22.54 -7.36 1.91
N ASN A 83 -23.57 -6.64 1.49
CA ASN A 83 -23.46 -5.36 0.77
C ASN A 83 -23.58 -4.13 1.68
N SER A 84 -23.82 -4.33 2.98
CA SER A 84 -24.06 -3.22 3.91
C SER A 84 -22.80 -2.61 4.50
N ILE A 85 -21.63 -3.27 4.42
CA ILE A 85 -20.36 -2.72 4.88
C ILE A 85 -19.48 -2.31 3.70
N ASN A 86 -18.98 -1.08 3.74
CA ASN A 86 -18.03 -0.58 2.76
C ASN A 86 -16.61 -0.75 3.29
N VAL A 87 -15.99 -1.89 2.98
CA VAL A 87 -14.54 -2.12 3.17
C VAL A 87 -13.91 -2.26 1.80
N THR A 88 -12.90 -1.46 1.51
CA THR A 88 -12.26 -1.40 0.19
C THR A 88 -10.83 -0.87 0.30
N THR A 89 -10.10 -0.88 -0.81
CA THR A 89 -8.83 -0.15 -0.95
C THR A 89 -9.09 1.29 -1.40
N PHE A 90 -8.08 2.18 -1.30
CA PHE A 90 -8.19 3.53 -1.86
C PHE A 90 -8.47 3.50 -3.36
N HIS A 91 -7.77 2.66 -4.12
CA HIS A 91 -8.01 2.51 -5.55
C HIS A 91 -9.44 2.04 -5.85
N GLY A 92 -9.94 1.08 -5.09
CA GLY A 92 -11.33 0.61 -5.19
C GLY A 92 -12.35 1.71 -4.91
N LEU A 93 -12.11 2.55 -3.90
CA LEU A 93 -12.93 3.73 -3.61
C LEU A 93 -12.91 4.74 -4.76
N CYS A 94 -11.71 5.11 -5.22
CA CYS A 94 -11.54 6.07 -6.32
C CYS A 94 -12.22 5.60 -7.60
N LEU A 95 -12.03 4.32 -7.97
CA LEU A 95 -12.71 3.72 -9.11
C LEU A 95 -14.24 3.79 -8.99
N LYS A 96 -14.77 3.52 -7.79
CA LYS A 96 -16.21 3.61 -7.51
C LYS A 96 -16.72 5.05 -7.68
N ILE A 97 -15.99 6.04 -7.18
CA ILE A 97 -16.34 7.46 -7.35
C ILE A 97 -16.31 7.85 -8.83
N VAL A 98 -15.26 7.50 -9.56
CA VAL A 98 -15.12 7.82 -10.98
C VAL A 98 -16.22 7.16 -11.82
N ARG A 99 -16.57 5.90 -11.54
CA ARG A 99 -17.67 5.19 -12.25
C ARG A 99 -19.03 5.75 -11.94
N GLU A 100 -19.28 6.17 -10.69
CA GLU A 100 -20.59 6.69 -10.27
C GLU A 100 -20.82 8.13 -10.74
N PHE A 101 -19.78 8.98 -10.77
CA PHE A 101 -19.90 10.42 -10.99
C PHE A 101 -19.12 10.97 -12.19
N GLY A 102 -18.24 10.18 -12.80
CA GLY A 102 -17.46 10.60 -13.96
C GLY A 102 -18.30 10.84 -15.22
N GLN A 103 -17.72 11.56 -16.18
CA GLN A 103 -18.40 11.97 -17.41
C GLN A 103 -18.85 10.79 -18.28
N LYS A 104 -18.08 9.71 -18.31
CA LYS A 104 -18.39 8.47 -19.04
C LYS A 104 -18.75 7.37 -18.03
N LYS A 105 -20.03 7.31 -17.67
CA LYS A 105 -20.51 6.32 -16.71
C LYS A 105 -20.16 4.89 -17.17
N ASN A 106 -19.43 4.17 -16.32
CA ASN A 106 -19.18 2.72 -16.38
C ASN A 106 -18.23 2.17 -17.46
N ASP A 107 -17.57 2.96 -18.28
CA ASP A 107 -16.89 2.46 -19.47
C ASP A 107 -15.34 2.55 -19.42
N TYR A 108 -14.76 2.84 -18.26
CA TYR A 108 -13.31 2.88 -18.12
C TYR A 108 -12.75 1.48 -17.83
N ALA A 109 -11.84 1.02 -18.70
CA ALA A 109 -11.02 -0.15 -18.43
C ALA A 109 -9.67 0.27 -17.83
N LEU A 110 -9.17 -0.55 -16.90
CA LEU A 110 -7.85 -0.36 -16.31
C LEU A 110 -6.77 -0.70 -17.33
N ILE A 111 -5.71 0.10 -17.34
CA ILE A 111 -4.45 -0.22 -18.01
C ILE A 111 -3.37 -0.43 -16.95
N LYS A 112 -2.65 -1.54 -17.03
CA LYS A 112 -1.51 -1.82 -16.15
C LYS A 112 -0.25 -1.15 -16.70
N ASN A 113 0.73 -0.92 -15.83
CA ASN A 113 1.99 -0.27 -16.21
C ASN A 113 2.72 -1.01 -17.34
N ASP A 114 2.69 -2.34 -17.37
CA ASP A 114 3.31 -3.14 -18.44
C ASP A 114 2.61 -2.89 -19.78
N GLU A 115 1.27 -2.93 -19.82
CA GLU A 115 0.49 -2.65 -21.03
C GLU A 115 0.69 -1.19 -21.48
N LEU A 116 0.77 -0.26 -20.53
CA LEU A 116 1.00 1.15 -20.80
C LEU A 116 2.41 1.38 -21.39
N ALA A 117 3.44 0.80 -20.76
CA ALA A 117 4.81 0.87 -21.25
C ALA A 117 4.90 0.39 -22.71
N TYR A 118 4.23 -0.70 -22.99
CA TYR A 118 4.21 -1.26 -24.34
C TYR A 118 3.53 -0.35 -25.35
N LYS A 119 2.37 0.20 -25.03
CA LYS A 119 1.65 1.15 -25.90
C LYS A 119 2.44 2.44 -26.15
N ILE A 120 3.22 2.88 -25.16
CA ILE A 120 4.14 4.00 -25.33
C ILE A 120 5.27 3.59 -26.28
N LEU A 121 5.83 2.39 -26.14
CA LEU A 121 6.90 1.89 -26.98
C LEU A 121 6.46 1.73 -28.46
N GLU A 122 5.23 1.27 -28.72
CA GLU A 122 4.67 1.19 -30.09
C GLU A 122 4.65 2.53 -30.80
N LYS A 123 4.49 3.63 -30.07
CA LYS A 123 4.44 5.00 -30.61
C LYS A 123 5.74 5.77 -30.37
N PHE A 124 6.79 5.07 -29.95
CA PHE A 124 8.00 5.74 -29.47
C PHE A 124 8.67 6.59 -30.56
N ASP A 125 8.69 6.11 -31.78
CA ASP A 125 9.27 6.85 -32.92
C ASP A 125 8.49 8.14 -33.25
N ASP A 126 7.16 8.13 -33.03
CA ASP A 126 6.31 9.30 -33.21
C ASP A 126 6.50 10.36 -32.09
N LEU A 127 7.06 9.93 -30.96
CA LEU A 127 7.31 10.79 -29.81
C LEU A 127 8.65 11.53 -29.86
N GLY A 128 9.56 11.16 -30.79
CA GLY A 128 10.88 11.79 -30.95
C GLY A 128 10.83 13.24 -31.47
N PRO A 129 11.96 13.91 -31.62
CA PRO A 129 13.28 13.51 -31.17
C PRO A 129 13.47 13.64 -29.65
N PHE A 130 14.20 12.69 -29.03
CA PHE A 130 14.55 12.72 -27.62
C PHE A 130 15.84 13.49 -27.38
N LYS A 131 15.95 14.19 -26.25
CA LYS A 131 17.16 14.88 -25.82
C LYS A 131 18.04 13.96 -24.97
N SER A 132 17.45 13.23 -24.01
CA SER A 132 18.19 12.37 -23.10
C SER A 132 18.81 11.16 -23.78
N ARG A 133 19.95 10.73 -23.27
CA ARG A 133 20.66 9.53 -23.76
C ARG A 133 19.93 8.25 -23.40
N GLU A 134 19.25 8.22 -22.26
CA GLU A 134 18.52 7.06 -21.77
C GLU A 134 17.39 6.69 -22.73
N PHE A 135 16.54 7.66 -23.10
CA PHE A 135 15.47 7.44 -24.07
C PHE A 135 15.98 7.03 -25.44
N LYS A 136 17.15 7.54 -25.89
CA LYS A 136 17.75 7.17 -27.15
C LYS A 136 18.32 5.76 -27.18
N LYS A 137 18.94 5.31 -26.09
CA LYS A 137 19.68 4.04 -26.04
C LYS A 137 18.84 2.85 -25.63
N ASN A 138 17.95 3.04 -24.66
CA ASN A 138 17.11 1.97 -24.11
C ASN A 138 15.71 2.48 -23.79
N PRO A 139 14.85 2.66 -24.81
CA PRO A 139 13.50 3.22 -24.65
C PRO A 139 12.65 2.50 -23.62
N LEU A 140 12.64 1.17 -23.62
CA LEU A 140 11.84 0.38 -22.69
C LEU A 140 12.26 0.63 -21.24
N GLN A 141 13.56 0.64 -20.97
CA GLN A 141 14.08 0.93 -19.65
C GLN A 141 13.73 2.37 -19.21
N ALA A 142 13.90 3.35 -20.11
CA ALA A 142 13.54 4.73 -19.84
C ALA A 142 12.04 4.90 -19.53
N ILE A 143 11.18 4.21 -20.26
CA ILE A 143 9.73 4.21 -19.99
C ILE A 143 9.43 3.59 -18.61
N THR A 144 9.96 2.40 -18.32
CA THR A 144 9.62 1.64 -17.13
C THR A 144 10.29 2.14 -15.85
N GLN A 145 11.51 2.67 -15.94
CA GLN A 145 12.30 3.08 -14.78
C GLN A 145 12.32 4.60 -14.55
N SER A 146 11.97 5.41 -15.54
CA SER A 146 11.98 6.87 -15.42
C SER A 146 10.58 7.46 -15.66
N PHE A 147 9.93 7.19 -16.78
CA PHE A 147 8.67 7.82 -17.14
C PHE A 147 7.49 7.36 -16.27
N LEU A 148 7.24 6.05 -16.14
CA LEU A 148 6.13 5.56 -15.34
C LEU A 148 6.27 5.92 -13.85
N PRO A 149 7.44 5.80 -13.19
CA PRO A 149 7.62 6.29 -11.84
C PRO A 149 7.42 7.81 -11.70
N PHE A 150 7.81 8.59 -12.70
CA PHE A 150 7.54 10.03 -12.72
C PHE A 150 6.03 10.33 -12.80
N LEU A 151 5.31 9.62 -13.66
CA LEU A 151 3.86 9.73 -13.78
C LEU A 151 3.15 9.37 -12.47
N ASP A 152 3.52 8.24 -11.86
CA ASP A 152 3.00 7.80 -10.57
C ASP A 152 3.24 8.88 -9.51
N ARG A 153 4.44 9.48 -9.48
CA ARG A 153 4.77 10.53 -8.52
C ARG A 153 3.96 11.81 -8.71
N LEU A 154 3.69 12.22 -9.95
CA LEU A 154 2.78 13.36 -10.21
C LEU A 154 1.39 13.11 -9.63
N HIS A 155 0.85 11.92 -9.83
CA HIS A 155 -0.46 11.53 -9.32
C HIS A 155 -0.48 11.44 -7.79
N ASP A 156 0.57 10.87 -7.19
CA ASP A 156 0.72 10.76 -5.74
C ASP A 156 0.72 12.13 -5.03
N GLU A 157 1.28 13.15 -5.68
CA GLU A 157 1.35 14.52 -5.17
C GLU A 157 0.20 15.43 -5.68
N LEU A 158 -0.77 14.89 -6.43
CA LEU A 158 -1.83 15.66 -7.09
C LEU A 158 -1.29 16.79 -7.99
N LEU A 159 -0.12 16.59 -8.56
CA LEU A 159 0.50 17.55 -9.45
C LEU A 159 0.07 17.31 -10.89
N THR A 160 -0.19 18.40 -11.60
CA THR A 160 -0.25 18.44 -13.06
C THR A 160 0.98 19.18 -13.56
N LEU A 161 1.39 18.91 -14.80
CA LEU A 161 2.55 19.61 -15.36
C LEU A 161 2.34 21.13 -15.46
N ASP A 162 1.09 21.56 -15.57
CA ASP A 162 0.73 22.98 -15.59
C ASP A 162 1.01 23.68 -14.23
N GLY A 163 1.04 22.91 -13.14
CA GLY A 163 1.32 23.39 -11.78
C GLY A 163 2.75 23.24 -11.31
N VAL A 164 3.63 22.58 -12.10
CA VAL A 164 5.03 22.37 -11.70
C VAL A 164 5.85 23.61 -12.08
N PRO A 165 6.38 24.38 -11.10
CA PRO A 165 7.19 25.57 -11.41
C PRO A 165 8.45 25.15 -12.16
N LYS A 166 8.62 25.61 -13.39
CA LYS A 166 9.80 25.32 -14.23
C LYS A 166 11.14 25.56 -13.52
N ARG A 167 11.18 26.48 -12.57
CA ARG A 167 12.38 26.80 -11.77
C ARG A 167 12.74 25.74 -10.71
N GLN A 168 11.80 24.91 -10.29
CA GLN A 168 12.07 23.82 -9.32
C GLN A 168 12.57 22.53 -9.99
N LEU A 169 12.63 22.52 -11.31
CA LEU A 169 12.97 21.37 -12.11
C LEU A 169 14.35 21.49 -12.78
N ILE A 170 15.21 22.39 -12.28
CA ILE A 170 16.58 22.54 -12.79
C ILE A 170 17.50 21.69 -11.91
N TYR A 171 18.14 20.73 -12.53
CA TYR A 171 19.18 19.90 -11.93
C TYR A 171 20.55 20.42 -12.36
N ASP A 172 21.56 20.20 -11.54
CA ASP A 172 22.96 20.58 -11.86
C ASP A 172 23.53 19.75 -13.02
N GLU A 173 22.98 18.55 -13.23
CA GLU A 173 23.38 17.67 -14.33
C GLU A 173 22.52 17.89 -15.59
N GLU A 174 23.17 18.19 -16.71
CA GLU A 174 22.53 18.47 -18.00
C GLU A 174 21.65 17.30 -18.48
N GLU A 175 22.10 16.06 -18.30
CA GLU A 175 21.36 14.84 -18.67
C GLU A 175 20.02 14.71 -17.92
N MET A 176 19.99 15.07 -16.63
CA MET A 176 18.75 15.06 -15.85
C MET A 176 17.75 16.11 -16.36
N ASN A 177 18.24 17.27 -16.79
CA ASN A 177 17.39 18.28 -17.43
C ASN A 177 16.82 17.79 -18.76
N TYR A 178 17.59 17.09 -19.58
CA TYR A 178 17.11 16.49 -20.81
C TYR A 178 16.08 15.39 -20.55
N GLN A 179 16.30 14.53 -19.57
CA GLN A 179 15.30 13.54 -19.16
C GLN A 179 13.98 14.20 -18.75
N LEU A 180 14.05 15.22 -17.90
CA LEU A 180 12.86 15.93 -17.46
C LEU A 180 12.12 16.62 -18.61
N GLU A 181 12.82 17.26 -19.55
CA GLU A 181 12.19 17.87 -20.72
C GLU A 181 11.48 16.82 -21.58
N ASP A 182 12.09 15.64 -21.77
CA ASP A 182 11.48 14.54 -22.47
C ASP A 182 10.23 14.02 -21.74
N LEU A 183 10.29 13.84 -20.40
CA LEU A 183 9.16 13.42 -19.56
C LEU A 183 7.98 14.40 -19.64
N ILE A 184 8.25 15.70 -19.55
CA ILE A 184 7.23 16.76 -19.66
C ILE A 184 6.56 16.74 -21.03
N ARG A 185 7.32 16.51 -22.08
CA ARG A 185 6.79 16.44 -23.44
C ARG A 185 5.94 15.19 -23.68
N PHE A 186 6.33 14.08 -23.10
CA PHE A 186 5.60 12.81 -23.18
C PHE A 186 4.27 12.84 -22.47
N TYR A 187 4.21 13.47 -21.32
CA TYR A 187 3.07 13.40 -20.42
C TYR A 187 1.72 13.67 -21.12
N PRO A 188 1.51 14.81 -21.82
CA PRO A 188 0.23 15.09 -22.47
C PRO A 188 -0.13 14.06 -23.54
N ILE A 189 0.86 13.56 -24.28
CA ILE A 189 0.64 12.57 -25.36
C ILE A 189 0.15 11.25 -24.78
N VAL A 190 0.75 10.79 -23.68
CA VAL A 190 0.33 9.57 -22.97
C VAL A 190 -1.04 9.73 -22.35
N GLN A 191 -1.34 10.91 -21.78
CA GLN A 191 -2.68 11.20 -21.26
C GLN A 191 -3.74 11.17 -22.36
N ASP A 192 -3.48 11.78 -23.51
CA ASP A 192 -4.40 11.75 -24.66
C ASP A 192 -4.56 10.33 -25.23
N MET A 193 -3.51 9.53 -25.24
CA MET A 193 -3.56 8.13 -25.66
C MET A 193 -4.46 7.31 -24.72
N LYS A 194 -4.29 7.44 -23.42
CA LYS A 194 -5.15 6.77 -22.43
C LYS A 194 -6.62 7.21 -22.56
N LYS A 195 -6.85 8.51 -22.67
CA LYS A 195 -8.17 9.10 -22.83
C LYS A 195 -8.88 8.65 -24.12
N SER A 196 -8.18 8.62 -25.24
CA SER A 196 -8.69 8.16 -26.54
C SER A 196 -9.05 6.68 -26.50
N ALA A 197 -8.28 5.86 -25.79
CA ALA A 197 -8.53 4.43 -25.60
C ALA A 197 -9.56 4.13 -24.51
N ASN A 198 -10.11 5.15 -23.83
CA ASN A 198 -10.98 5.01 -22.67
C ASN A 198 -10.37 4.18 -21.52
N ARG A 199 -9.09 4.40 -21.26
CA ARG A 199 -8.31 3.69 -20.24
C ARG A 199 -7.89 4.62 -19.11
N LEU A 200 -7.80 4.07 -17.91
CA LEU A 200 -7.25 4.72 -16.73
C LEU A 200 -6.19 3.82 -16.11
N ASP A 201 -5.06 4.39 -15.72
CA ASP A 201 -4.15 3.73 -14.79
C ASP A 201 -4.60 4.00 -13.33
N TYR A 202 -3.86 3.43 -12.38
CA TYR A 202 -4.17 3.59 -10.95
C TYR A 202 -4.06 5.03 -10.48
N GLY A 203 -3.09 5.78 -10.99
CA GLY A 203 -2.89 7.18 -10.65
C GLY A 203 -3.99 8.08 -11.22
N ASP A 204 -4.41 7.83 -12.47
CA ASP A 204 -5.53 8.55 -13.08
C ASP A 204 -6.83 8.40 -12.29
N MET A 205 -7.08 7.22 -11.72
CA MET A 205 -8.26 7.00 -10.87
C MET A 205 -8.24 7.88 -9.64
N ILE A 206 -7.09 7.97 -8.98
CA ILE A 206 -6.92 8.79 -7.78
C ILE A 206 -7.08 10.27 -8.14
N LEU A 207 -6.39 10.73 -9.18
CA LEU A 207 -6.46 12.11 -9.64
C LEU A 207 -7.88 12.50 -10.05
N SER A 208 -8.56 11.66 -10.84
CA SER A 208 -9.94 11.90 -11.28
C SER A 208 -10.92 11.93 -10.11
N ALA A 209 -10.79 11.01 -9.15
CA ALA A 209 -11.62 11.02 -7.95
C ALA A 209 -11.41 12.29 -7.12
N HIS A 210 -10.16 12.70 -6.92
CA HIS A 210 -9.84 13.94 -6.22
C HIS A 210 -10.42 15.16 -6.95
N GLN A 211 -10.27 15.26 -8.26
CA GLN A 211 -10.82 16.36 -9.06
C GLN A 211 -12.36 16.43 -8.96
N LEU A 212 -13.05 15.28 -9.06
CA LEU A 212 -14.51 15.22 -8.89
C LEU A 212 -14.96 15.71 -7.52
N LEU A 213 -14.26 15.34 -6.47
CA LEU A 213 -14.59 15.72 -5.09
C LEU A 213 -14.22 17.18 -4.78
N SER A 214 -13.13 17.71 -5.34
CA SER A 214 -12.65 19.06 -5.06
C SER A 214 -13.34 20.15 -5.90
N SER A 215 -13.80 19.81 -7.10
CA SER A 215 -14.40 20.77 -8.04
C SER A 215 -15.93 20.74 -8.08
N ASN A 216 -16.59 19.78 -7.40
CA ASN A 216 -18.05 19.64 -7.47
C ASN A 216 -18.66 19.38 -6.09
N ASP A 217 -19.19 20.43 -5.48
CA ASP A 217 -19.80 20.38 -4.14
C ASP A 217 -20.99 19.40 -4.05
N ASN A 218 -21.74 19.20 -5.13
CA ASN A 218 -22.86 18.25 -5.13
C ASN A 218 -22.36 16.81 -5.07
N ILE A 219 -21.30 16.47 -5.82
CA ILE A 219 -20.66 15.15 -5.76
C ILE A 219 -20.04 14.94 -4.39
N LEU A 220 -19.29 15.92 -3.90
CA LEU A 220 -18.69 15.87 -2.56
C LEU A 220 -19.75 15.63 -1.48
N SER A 221 -20.85 16.39 -1.50
CA SER A 221 -21.95 16.25 -0.55
C SER A 221 -22.60 14.86 -0.60
N LYS A 222 -22.77 14.28 -1.79
CA LYS A 222 -23.30 12.92 -1.94
C LYS A 222 -22.37 11.88 -1.33
N VAL A 223 -21.07 11.98 -1.58
CA VAL A 223 -20.05 11.07 -1.03
C VAL A 223 -19.96 11.21 0.49
N GLN A 224 -19.96 12.44 1.02
CA GLN A 224 -19.96 12.71 2.46
C GLN A 224 -21.24 12.24 3.18
N ASN A 225 -22.39 12.31 2.54
CA ASN A 225 -23.65 11.80 3.09
C ASN A 225 -23.68 10.27 3.11
N LYS A 226 -23.07 9.64 2.10
CA LYS A 226 -22.96 8.18 1.99
C LYS A 226 -21.94 7.63 3.01
N TYR A 227 -20.77 8.26 3.13
CA TYR A 227 -19.67 7.81 3.98
C TYR A 227 -19.45 8.78 5.14
N ARG A 228 -20.26 8.64 6.18
CA ARG A 228 -20.24 9.55 7.34
C ARG A 228 -19.14 9.22 8.34
N HIS A 229 -18.63 8.00 8.32
CA HIS A 229 -17.63 7.51 9.26
C HIS A 229 -16.50 6.85 8.48
N LEU A 230 -15.31 7.41 8.59
CA LEU A 230 -14.13 6.95 7.85
C LEU A 230 -13.16 6.24 8.81
N ILE A 231 -12.72 5.06 8.43
CA ILE A 231 -11.68 4.31 9.15
C ILE A 231 -10.59 3.95 8.14
N ILE A 232 -9.35 4.29 8.45
CA ILE A 232 -8.20 4.03 7.57
C ILE A 232 -7.18 3.19 8.32
N ASP A 233 -6.93 1.99 7.81
CA ASP A 233 -5.86 1.11 8.30
C ASP A 233 -4.56 1.38 7.53
N GLU A 234 -3.42 1.11 8.15
CA GLU A 234 -2.07 1.34 7.65
C GLU A 234 -1.87 2.79 7.14
N PHE A 235 -2.33 3.74 7.94
CA PHE A 235 -2.34 5.17 7.57
C PHE A 235 -0.96 5.75 7.26
N GLN A 236 0.10 5.17 7.81
CA GLN A 236 1.48 5.57 7.52
C GLN A 236 1.87 5.34 6.06
N ASP A 237 1.19 4.43 5.35
CA ASP A 237 1.49 4.10 3.96
C ASP A 237 0.75 5.00 2.94
N ASN A 238 -0.09 5.92 3.41
CA ASN A 238 -0.75 6.88 2.55
C ASN A 238 0.25 7.88 1.94
N ASN A 239 -0.01 8.27 0.69
CA ASN A 239 0.62 9.41 0.04
C ASN A 239 -0.24 10.69 0.19
N HIS A 240 0.22 11.80 -0.37
CA HIS A 240 -0.48 13.08 -0.29
C HIS A 240 -1.90 13.02 -0.88
N SER A 241 -2.07 12.41 -2.05
CA SER A 241 -3.36 12.34 -2.73
C SER A 241 -4.42 11.57 -1.94
N LEU A 242 -4.03 10.46 -1.30
CA LEU A 242 -4.91 9.66 -0.46
C LEU A 242 -5.34 10.41 0.81
N ASN A 243 -4.42 11.16 1.40
CA ASN A 243 -4.72 12.02 2.55
C ASN A 243 -5.66 13.16 2.17
N ALA A 244 -5.48 13.80 1.00
CA ALA A 244 -6.36 14.85 0.51
C ALA A 244 -7.80 14.34 0.28
N ILE A 245 -7.97 13.19 -0.37
CA ILE A 245 -9.27 12.53 -0.56
C ILE A 245 -9.93 12.21 0.78
N SER A 246 -9.17 11.66 1.71
CA SER A 246 -9.66 11.31 3.05
C SER A 246 -10.15 12.55 3.82
N ALA A 247 -9.40 13.64 3.76
CA ALA A 247 -9.77 14.90 4.39
C ALA A 247 -11.05 15.50 3.79
N LEU A 248 -11.21 15.45 2.45
CA LEU A 248 -12.43 15.91 1.78
C LEU A 248 -13.66 15.11 2.25
N ILE A 249 -13.56 13.77 2.31
CA ILE A 249 -14.67 12.91 2.74
C ILE A 249 -15.00 13.14 4.21
N ALA A 250 -14.01 13.20 5.09
CA ALA A 250 -14.21 13.33 6.53
C ALA A 250 -14.67 14.73 6.98
N LYS A 251 -14.47 15.76 6.16
CA LYS A 251 -14.66 17.18 6.53
C LYS A 251 -16.04 17.50 7.13
N LYS A 252 -17.10 16.83 6.67
CA LYS A 252 -18.47 17.12 7.10
C LYS A 252 -18.76 16.65 8.52
N THR A 253 -18.26 15.50 8.90
CA THR A 253 -18.61 14.87 10.19
C THR A 253 -17.47 14.86 11.19
N ASN A 254 -16.24 15.04 10.73
CA ASN A 254 -15.01 14.83 11.49
C ASN A 254 -14.93 13.44 12.17
N SER A 255 -15.78 12.48 11.75
CA SER A 255 -15.74 11.11 12.26
C SER A 255 -14.74 10.30 11.45
N ILE A 256 -13.47 10.46 11.80
CA ILE A 256 -12.36 9.78 11.15
C ILE A 256 -11.51 9.06 12.19
N THR A 257 -11.22 7.79 11.93
CA THR A 257 -10.29 6.97 12.70
C THR A 257 -9.14 6.56 11.80
N VAL A 258 -7.92 6.88 12.18
CA VAL A 258 -6.71 6.41 11.49
C VAL A 258 -5.95 5.46 12.38
N VAL A 259 -5.44 4.39 11.80
CA VAL A 259 -4.65 3.38 12.49
C VAL A 259 -3.35 3.19 11.74
N GLY A 260 -2.23 3.30 12.41
CA GLY A 260 -0.93 3.22 11.76
C GLY A 260 0.24 3.02 12.71
N ASP A 261 1.40 2.84 12.12
CA ASP A 261 2.66 2.71 12.81
C ASP A 261 3.77 3.48 12.07
N GLU A 262 4.17 4.62 12.58
CA GLU A 262 5.25 5.42 11.99
C GLU A 262 6.59 4.67 11.90
N ASP A 263 6.80 3.66 12.75
CA ASP A 263 7.99 2.81 12.73
C ASP A 263 7.96 1.78 11.57
N GLN A 264 6.84 1.68 10.84
CA GLN A 264 6.63 0.76 9.72
C GLN A 264 6.47 1.46 8.36
N VAL A 265 6.94 2.69 8.21
CA VAL A 265 6.96 3.41 6.92
C VAL A 265 7.99 2.77 5.99
N ILE A 266 7.56 1.78 5.19
CA ILE A 266 8.43 1.06 4.25
C ILE A 266 8.10 1.35 2.78
N TYR A 267 7.08 2.18 2.51
CA TYR A 267 6.64 2.57 1.16
C TYR A 267 6.97 4.03 0.82
N SER A 268 8.05 4.59 1.38
CA SER A 268 8.48 5.97 1.08
C SER A 268 8.74 6.20 -0.41
N PHE A 269 9.18 5.17 -1.14
CA PHE A 269 9.37 5.21 -2.59
C PHE A 269 8.04 5.35 -3.38
N ARG A 270 6.88 5.14 -2.72
CA ARG A 270 5.53 5.38 -3.24
C ARG A 270 4.89 6.64 -2.65
N GLY A 271 5.66 7.57 -2.15
CA GLY A 271 5.14 8.81 -1.58
C GLY A 271 4.59 8.69 -0.15
N ALA A 272 4.68 7.51 0.48
CA ALA A 272 4.38 7.39 1.90
C ALA A 272 5.34 8.26 2.72
N SER A 273 4.80 8.97 3.71
CA SER A 273 5.56 9.93 4.49
C SER A 273 5.40 9.69 5.98
N ILE A 274 6.50 9.73 6.70
CA ILE A 274 6.52 9.76 8.17
C ILE A 274 5.70 10.94 8.71
N TYR A 275 5.58 12.01 7.93
CA TYR A 275 4.81 13.21 8.30
C TYR A 275 3.29 13.02 8.24
N ASN A 276 2.76 11.92 7.72
CA ASN A 276 1.32 11.65 7.67
C ASN A 276 0.67 11.75 9.05
N ILE A 277 1.30 11.14 10.05
CA ILE A 277 0.86 11.17 11.44
C ILE A 277 0.92 12.61 12.01
N GLN A 278 1.98 13.35 11.72
CA GLN A 278 2.11 14.75 12.15
C GLN A 278 1.07 15.65 11.47
N HIS A 279 0.81 15.44 10.17
CA HIS A 279 -0.24 16.19 9.46
C HIS A 279 -1.63 15.88 10.02
N PHE A 280 -1.91 14.64 10.39
CA PHE A 280 -3.18 14.31 11.04
C PHE A 280 -3.32 15.03 12.39
N ARG A 281 -2.28 15.03 13.21
CA ARG A 281 -2.23 15.80 14.48
C ARG A 281 -2.48 17.30 14.25
N SER A 282 -1.85 17.87 13.22
CA SER A 282 -2.02 19.30 12.88
C SER A 282 -3.44 19.63 12.45
N ASN A 283 -4.08 18.74 11.68
CA ASN A 283 -5.42 18.96 11.15
C ASN A 283 -6.53 18.76 12.19
N TYR A 284 -6.35 17.81 13.09
CA TYR A 284 -7.41 17.38 14.01
C TYR A 284 -7.08 17.58 15.48
N GLY A 285 -5.83 17.89 15.84
CA GLY A 285 -5.38 17.99 17.24
C GLY A 285 -6.14 19.06 18.07
N ASN A 286 -6.64 20.10 17.43
CA ASN A 286 -7.45 21.14 18.08
C ASN A 286 -8.95 20.79 18.19
N HIS A 287 -9.37 19.64 17.65
CA HIS A 287 -10.75 19.21 17.80
C HIS A 287 -11.01 18.77 19.25
N LYS A 288 -12.07 19.28 19.88
CA LYS A 288 -12.36 19.07 21.31
C LYS A 288 -12.38 17.61 21.76
N ASP A 289 -12.79 16.71 20.86
CA ASP A 289 -12.92 15.29 21.12
C ASP A 289 -11.84 14.48 20.38
N PHE A 290 -10.77 15.13 19.87
CA PHE A 290 -9.63 14.42 19.30
C PHE A 290 -8.94 13.56 20.37
N LYS A 291 -8.56 12.36 19.99
CA LYS A 291 -7.75 11.49 20.85
C LYS A 291 -6.69 10.76 20.07
N GLU A 292 -5.53 10.62 20.69
CA GLU A 292 -4.46 9.76 20.25
C GLU A 292 -4.28 8.64 21.28
N ILE A 293 -4.29 7.39 20.81
CA ILE A 293 -4.19 6.20 21.68
C ILE A 293 -3.08 5.30 21.13
N THR A 294 -2.11 4.98 21.97
CA THR A 294 -1.04 4.07 21.64
C THR A 294 -1.35 2.65 22.10
N LEU A 295 -1.27 1.67 21.20
CA LEU A 295 -1.34 0.26 21.51
C LEU A 295 0.09 -0.29 21.61
N ASP A 296 0.57 -0.47 22.83
CA ASP A 296 1.95 -0.84 23.16
C ASP A 296 2.08 -2.30 23.63
N LYS A 297 0.98 -2.94 24.00
CA LYS A 297 0.94 -4.33 24.43
C LYS A 297 0.92 -5.28 23.23
N ASN A 298 1.97 -6.09 23.09
CA ASN A 298 2.14 -7.03 21.99
C ASN A 298 1.68 -8.43 22.38
N TYR A 299 0.87 -9.05 21.52
CA TYR A 299 0.29 -10.38 21.71
C TYR A 299 0.90 -11.45 20.79
N ARG A 300 1.87 -11.06 19.95
CA ARG A 300 2.48 -11.91 18.93
C ARG A 300 3.84 -12.45 19.34
N SER A 301 4.68 -11.58 19.88
CA SER A 301 6.11 -11.85 20.08
C SER A 301 6.44 -11.90 21.56
N ASN A 302 7.46 -12.71 21.93
CA ASN A 302 8.00 -12.69 23.28
C ASN A 302 8.86 -11.43 23.53
N GLN A 303 9.19 -11.17 24.79
CA GLN A 303 9.87 -9.94 25.19
C GLN A 303 11.26 -9.81 24.56
N GLN A 304 12.00 -10.90 24.39
CA GLN A 304 13.36 -10.86 23.84
C GLN A 304 13.39 -10.37 22.37
N ILE A 305 12.39 -10.73 21.56
CA ILE A 305 12.21 -10.21 20.22
C ILE A 305 11.87 -8.72 20.26
N LEU A 306 10.96 -8.33 21.16
CA LEU A 306 10.55 -6.93 21.31
C LEU A 306 11.69 -6.05 21.84
N ASP A 307 12.54 -6.56 22.71
CA ASP A 307 13.70 -5.82 23.23
C ASP A 307 14.68 -5.50 22.08
N LEU A 308 14.94 -6.48 21.21
CA LEU A 308 15.75 -6.24 20.01
C LEU A 308 15.10 -5.22 19.07
N ALA A 309 13.82 -5.35 18.82
CA ALA A 309 13.07 -4.43 17.98
C ALA A 309 13.04 -3.00 18.57
N ASN A 310 12.77 -2.87 19.88
CA ASN A 310 12.79 -1.59 20.58
C ASN A 310 14.17 -0.93 20.53
N MET A 311 15.23 -1.72 20.70
CA MET A 311 16.62 -1.23 20.64
C MET A 311 16.96 -0.75 19.21
N SER A 312 16.59 -1.54 18.20
CA SER A 312 16.87 -1.19 16.80
C SER A 312 16.15 0.10 16.40
N ILE A 313 14.85 0.20 16.68
CA ILE A 313 14.04 1.34 16.26
C ILE A 313 14.35 2.63 17.05
N SER A 314 14.96 2.52 18.23
CA SER A 314 15.36 3.68 19.02
C SER A 314 16.46 4.53 18.36
N ASN A 315 17.13 4.00 17.33
CA ASN A 315 18.09 4.76 16.52
C ASN A 315 17.42 5.79 15.58
N ASN A 316 16.13 5.67 15.35
CA ASN A 316 15.38 6.66 14.57
C ASN A 316 15.04 7.86 15.45
N SER A 317 15.42 9.07 15.02
CA SER A 317 15.21 10.31 15.77
C SER A 317 13.79 10.85 15.66
N GLU A 318 13.16 10.69 14.48
CA GLU A 318 11.85 11.26 14.17
C GLU A 318 10.72 10.23 14.40
N ARG A 319 10.40 9.97 15.67
CA ARG A 319 9.34 9.02 16.03
C ARG A 319 8.66 9.39 17.35
N THR A 320 7.43 8.91 17.53
CA THR A 320 6.75 8.96 18.83
C THR A 320 7.45 8.00 19.78
N ASN A 321 7.72 8.45 21.00
CA ASN A 321 8.36 7.61 21.99
C ASN A 321 7.38 6.55 22.51
N LYS A 322 7.43 5.35 21.91
CA LYS A 322 6.67 4.17 22.31
C LYS A 322 7.59 2.98 22.52
N LYS A 323 7.28 2.15 23.49
CA LYS A 323 8.02 0.93 23.80
C LYS A 323 7.05 -0.25 23.89
N LEU A 324 7.32 -1.28 23.10
CA LEU A 324 6.48 -2.48 23.08
C LEU A 324 6.85 -3.40 24.22
N TYR A 325 5.82 -3.99 24.84
CA TYR A 325 5.99 -5.05 25.85
C TYR A 325 5.11 -6.26 25.52
N SER A 326 5.63 -7.45 25.86
CA SER A 326 4.97 -8.71 25.54
C SER A 326 3.83 -9.03 26.51
N ASN A 327 2.74 -9.61 25.98
CA ASN A 327 1.72 -10.29 26.77
C ASN A 327 2.03 -11.77 26.98
N LEU A 328 3.04 -12.31 26.27
CA LEU A 328 3.41 -13.71 26.36
C LEU A 328 4.36 -13.93 27.55
N SER A 329 4.39 -15.16 28.05
CA SER A 329 5.38 -15.56 29.04
C SER A 329 6.79 -15.36 28.49
N SER A 330 7.71 -15.00 29.36
CA SER A 330 9.11 -14.83 28.98
C SER A 330 9.70 -16.14 28.42
N SER A 331 10.43 -16.03 27.31
CA SER A 331 11.21 -17.11 26.73
C SER A 331 12.66 -17.01 27.20
N THR A 332 13.32 -18.14 27.37
CA THR A 332 14.76 -18.16 27.61
C THR A 332 15.59 -18.01 26.33
N LYS A 333 14.96 -18.20 25.17
CA LYS A 333 15.62 -18.09 23.86
C LYS A 333 15.85 -16.63 23.49
N LYS A 334 17.06 -16.30 23.11
CA LYS A 334 17.46 -14.97 22.64
C LYS A 334 17.54 -14.97 21.10
N PRO A 335 17.34 -13.81 20.45
CA PRO A 335 17.70 -13.64 19.04
C PRO A 335 19.18 -13.98 18.81
N ILE A 336 19.46 -14.59 17.65
CA ILE A 336 20.81 -14.99 17.26
C ILE A 336 21.26 -14.08 16.13
N LEU A 337 22.45 -13.49 16.27
CA LEU A 337 23.12 -12.76 15.22
C LEU A 337 24.16 -13.66 14.56
N VAL A 338 24.02 -13.86 13.25
CA VAL A 338 24.97 -14.64 12.43
C VAL A 338 25.71 -13.69 11.52
N ILE A 339 27.05 -13.69 11.63
CA ILE A 339 27.93 -12.86 10.81
C ILE A 339 28.78 -13.80 9.96
N GLY A 340 28.81 -13.56 8.66
CA GLY A 340 29.58 -14.35 7.72
C GLY A 340 29.43 -13.83 6.30
N ASP A 341 30.20 -14.40 5.38
CA ASP A 341 29.97 -14.18 3.97
C ASP A 341 28.64 -14.82 3.52
N LYS A 342 28.25 -14.56 2.29
CA LYS A 342 26.97 -15.01 1.74
C LYS A 342 26.81 -16.55 1.72
N SER A 343 27.89 -17.26 1.44
CA SER A 343 27.90 -18.74 1.44
C SER A 343 27.70 -19.29 2.84
N GLN A 344 28.40 -18.73 3.82
CA GLN A 344 28.31 -19.11 5.24
C GLN A 344 26.91 -18.81 5.79
N GLN A 345 26.33 -17.67 5.45
CA GLN A 345 24.95 -17.32 5.86
C GLN A 345 23.93 -18.30 5.28
N ASN A 346 24.02 -18.60 3.98
CA ASN A 346 23.12 -19.54 3.32
C ASN A 346 23.25 -20.96 3.91
N GLN A 347 24.48 -21.41 4.18
CA GLN A 347 24.70 -22.72 4.81
C GLN A 347 24.12 -22.77 6.23
N TYR A 348 24.32 -21.71 7.02
CA TYR A 348 23.72 -21.61 8.35
C TYR A 348 22.20 -21.71 8.31
N ILE A 349 21.53 -21.03 7.35
CA ILE A 349 20.10 -21.12 7.17
C ILE A 349 19.64 -22.55 6.91
N VAL A 350 20.33 -23.26 6.03
CA VAL A 350 20.04 -24.69 5.73
C VAL A 350 20.16 -25.55 6.98
N ASP A 351 21.25 -25.41 7.72
CA ASP A 351 21.52 -26.22 8.92
C ASP A 351 20.50 -25.93 10.03
N GLU A 352 20.15 -24.67 10.20
CA GLU A 352 19.16 -24.25 11.20
C GLU A 352 17.77 -24.76 10.86
N ILE A 353 17.34 -24.69 9.58
CA ILE A 353 16.06 -25.25 9.14
C ILE A 353 16.03 -26.76 9.40
N LYS A 354 17.07 -27.48 9.02
CA LYS A 354 17.16 -28.94 9.28
C LYS A 354 17.08 -29.23 10.77
N ARG A 355 17.76 -28.46 11.59
CA ARG A 355 17.71 -28.57 13.05
C ARG A 355 16.31 -28.32 13.60
N MET A 356 15.62 -27.27 13.12
CA MET A 356 14.26 -26.95 13.54
C MET A 356 13.28 -28.07 13.16
N VAL A 357 13.36 -28.59 11.94
CA VAL A 357 12.49 -29.68 11.46
C VAL A 357 12.75 -30.97 12.27
N ALA A 358 14.00 -31.31 12.57
CA ALA A 358 14.34 -32.41 13.44
C ALA A 358 13.78 -32.26 14.87
N ASN A 359 13.54 -31.02 15.32
CA ASN A 359 12.91 -30.71 16.61
C ASN A 359 11.38 -30.57 16.51
N GLY A 360 10.76 -31.01 15.41
CA GLY A 360 9.30 -31.10 15.24
C GLY A 360 8.64 -29.86 14.66
N TYR A 361 9.39 -28.86 14.18
CA TYR A 361 8.82 -27.74 13.43
C TYR A 361 8.46 -28.18 12.00
N HIS A 362 7.38 -27.64 11.46
CA HIS A 362 7.02 -27.82 10.06
C HIS A 362 7.57 -26.67 9.21
N TYR A 363 7.90 -26.92 7.94
CA TYR A 363 8.43 -25.92 7.01
C TYR A 363 7.57 -24.67 6.91
N HIS A 364 6.24 -24.80 6.91
CA HIS A 364 5.30 -23.67 6.85
C HIS A 364 5.34 -22.74 8.08
N GLN A 365 6.01 -23.16 9.16
CA GLN A 365 6.20 -22.35 10.37
C GLN A 365 7.50 -21.53 10.34
N ILE A 366 8.32 -21.70 9.28
CA ILE A 366 9.61 -21.05 9.13
C ILE A 366 9.52 -20.03 8.00
N ALA A 367 9.98 -18.82 8.25
CA ALA A 367 10.02 -17.76 7.24
C ALA A 367 11.42 -17.16 7.13
N ILE A 368 11.86 -16.90 5.90
CA ILE A 368 13.09 -16.18 5.59
C ILE A 368 12.70 -14.83 4.99
N LEU A 369 13.14 -13.75 5.62
CA LEU A 369 12.88 -12.40 5.15
C LEU A 369 14.13 -11.83 4.49
N CYS A 370 13.99 -11.37 3.26
CA CYS A 370 15.06 -10.78 2.46
C CYS A 370 14.73 -9.31 2.14
N ARG A 371 15.78 -8.49 1.96
CA ARG A 371 15.60 -7.06 1.62
C ARG A 371 15.17 -6.86 0.16
N THR A 372 15.62 -7.75 -0.75
CA THR A 372 15.37 -7.65 -2.19
C THR A 372 14.91 -9.00 -2.75
N HIS A 373 14.19 -8.95 -3.88
CA HIS A 373 13.78 -10.17 -4.60
C HIS A 373 14.96 -11.02 -5.04
N ASN A 374 16.06 -10.42 -5.47
CA ASN A 374 17.26 -11.15 -5.87
C ASN A 374 17.83 -11.99 -4.71
N GLN A 375 17.84 -11.42 -3.49
CA GLN A 375 18.27 -12.18 -2.30
C GLN A 375 17.31 -13.34 -2.00
N SER A 376 16.00 -13.18 -2.20
CA SER A 376 15.05 -14.27 -1.99
C SER A 376 15.20 -15.39 -3.02
N ILE A 377 15.44 -15.06 -4.29
CA ILE A 377 15.71 -16.05 -5.36
C ILE A 377 16.99 -16.83 -5.06
N GLU A 378 18.04 -16.16 -4.62
CA GLU A 378 19.29 -16.80 -4.24
C GLU A 378 19.11 -17.76 -3.05
N ALA A 379 18.39 -17.32 -2.02
CA ALA A 379 18.07 -18.17 -0.87
C ALA A 379 17.22 -19.38 -1.30
N GLU A 380 16.23 -19.20 -2.16
CA GLU A 380 15.42 -20.27 -2.71
C GLU A 380 16.28 -21.31 -3.44
N ASN A 381 17.12 -20.86 -4.38
CA ASN A 381 17.97 -21.76 -5.16
C ASN A 381 18.88 -22.57 -4.23
N HIS A 382 19.46 -21.92 -3.22
CA HIS A 382 20.31 -22.62 -2.25
C HIS A 382 19.54 -23.66 -1.44
N LEU A 383 18.34 -23.33 -0.96
CA LEU A 383 17.49 -24.27 -0.21
C LEU A 383 17.02 -25.46 -1.06
N LYS A 384 16.66 -25.22 -2.32
CA LYS A 384 16.28 -26.27 -3.29
C LYS A 384 17.43 -27.25 -3.56
N MET A 385 18.69 -26.78 -3.64
CA MET A 385 19.86 -27.65 -3.77
C MET A 385 20.01 -28.63 -2.60
N TRP A 386 19.52 -28.24 -1.42
CA TRP A 386 19.52 -29.08 -0.23
C TRP A 386 18.22 -29.86 0.00
N GLY A 387 17.31 -29.88 -0.99
CA GLY A 387 16.04 -30.58 -0.92
C GLY A 387 15.04 -29.99 0.08
N ILE A 388 15.20 -28.74 0.48
CA ILE A 388 14.29 -28.04 1.38
C ILE A 388 13.16 -27.42 0.56
N PRO A 389 11.89 -27.76 0.81
CA PRO A 389 10.75 -27.17 0.11
C PRO A 389 10.61 -25.69 0.49
N VAL A 390 10.48 -24.84 -0.52
CA VAL A 390 10.37 -23.38 -0.37
C VAL A 390 9.21 -22.88 -1.21
N GLU A 391 8.43 -21.97 -0.64
CA GLU A 391 7.44 -21.18 -1.37
C GLU A 391 7.92 -19.72 -1.36
N ILE A 392 8.15 -19.15 -2.54
CA ILE A 392 8.40 -17.71 -2.71
C ILE A 392 7.15 -17.10 -3.35
N LYS A 393 6.71 -15.96 -2.83
CA LYS A 393 5.74 -15.10 -3.50
C LYS A 393 6.45 -14.27 -4.57
N ILE A 394 6.84 -14.92 -5.65
CA ILE A 394 7.34 -14.27 -6.86
C ILE A 394 6.16 -14.12 -7.83
N PRO A 395 6.19 -13.13 -8.75
CA PRO A 395 5.31 -13.09 -9.91
C PRO A 395 5.22 -14.46 -10.59
N TYR A 396 4.06 -14.78 -11.15
CA TYR A 396 3.86 -16.05 -11.86
C TYR A 396 5.02 -16.29 -12.83
N PHE A 397 5.37 -17.58 -13.05
CA PHE A 397 6.50 -17.98 -13.91
C PHE A 397 6.60 -17.19 -15.21
N PHE A 398 5.47 -16.93 -15.88
CA PHE A 398 5.40 -16.12 -17.10
C PHE A 398 5.57 -14.59 -16.89
N GLU A 399 5.62 -14.14 -15.64
CA GLU A 399 5.91 -12.72 -15.29
C GLU A 399 7.39 -12.49 -14.98
N LEU A 400 8.21 -13.56 -14.93
CA LEU A 400 9.65 -13.44 -14.78
C LEU A 400 10.24 -12.85 -16.07
N ASP A 401 11.08 -11.82 -15.95
CA ASP A 401 11.65 -11.10 -17.10
C ASP A 401 12.33 -12.05 -18.08
N ILE A 402 13.13 -13.00 -17.57
CA ILE A 402 13.82 -13.98 -18.41
C ILE A 402 12.85 -14.91 -19.17
N VAL A 403 11.71 -15.26 -18.56
CA VAL A 403 10.69 -16.08 -19.20
C VAL A 403 9.95 -15.27 -20.26
N ARG A 404 9.63 -14.03 -19.96
CA ARG A 404 9.02 -13.07 -20.92
C ARG A 404 9.91 -12.86 -22.12
N GLU A 405 11.21 -12.65 -21.91
CA GLU A 405 12.19 -12.54 -23.00
C GLU A 405 12.24 -13.81 -23.85
N LEU A 406 12.34 -14.97 -23.21
CA LEU A 406 12.38 -16.25 -23.91
C LEU A 406 11.11 -16.48 -24.73
N VAL A 407 9.93 -16.26 -24.16
CA VAL A 407 8.65 -16.40 -24.86
C VAL A 407 8.54 -15.38 -25.99
N SER A 408 8.98 -14.12 -25.79
CA SER A 408 9.05 -13.11 -26.84
C SER A 408 9.91 -13.56 -28.01
N TRP A 409 11.10 -14.12 -27.73
CA TRP A 409 11.98 -14.69 -28.76
C TRP A 409 11.32 -15.86 -29.50
N CYS A 410 10.66 -16.76 -28.76
CA CYS A 410 9.94 -17.88 -29.37
C CYS A 410 8.81 -17.39 -30.30
N LEU A 411 8.07 -16.37 -29.91
CA LEU A 411 7.01 -15.78 -30.71
C LEU A 411 7.57 -15.09 -31.98
N VAL A 412 8.67 -14.35 -31.86
CA VAL A 412 9.34 -13.75 -33.03
C VAL A 412 9.80 -14.80 -34.02
N VAL A 413 10.45 -15.86 -33.53
CA VAL A 413 10.95 -16.98 -34.38
C VAL A 413 9.79 -17.77 -34.98
N GLY A 414 8.68 -17.91 -34.24
CA GLY A 414 7.47 -18.62 -34.70
C GLY A 414 6.58 -17.81 -35.65
N GLY A 415 6.99 -16.59 -36.07
CA GLY A 415 6.20 -15.74 -36.95
C GLY A 415 5.00 -15.07 -36.30
N GLY A 416 4.98 -14.98 -34.97
CA GLY A 416 3.97 -14.25 -34.21
C GLY A 416 3.93 -12.75 -34.57
N SER A 417 2.74 -12.17 -34.48
CA SER A 417 2.55 -10.75 -34.74
C SER A 417 3.25 -9.88 -33.67
N LYS A 418 3.53 -8.61 -34.00
CA LYS A 418 4.02 -7.64 -33.00
C LYS A 418 3.13 -7.58 -31.75
N GLN A 419 1.82 -7.84 -31.89
CA GLN A 419 0.85 -7.87 -30.78
C GLN A 419 1.07 -9.08 -29.87
N ASP A 420 1.39 -10.26 -30.43
CA ASP A 420 1.65 -11.48 -29.64
C ASP A 420 2.94 -11.36 -28.83
N VAL A 421 3.99 -10.77 -29.43
CA VAL A 421 5.26 -10.46 -28.75
C VAL A 421 5.03 -9.43 -27.64
N ALA A 422 4.08 -8.55 -27.82
CA ALA A 422 3.68 -7.52 -26.87
C ALA A 422 3.07 -8.04 -25.58
N PHE A 423 2.29 -9.09 -25.69
CA PHE A 423 1.59 -9.67 -24.55
C PHE A 423 2.56 -10.28 -23.52
N PHE A 424 3.76 -10.69 -23.96
CA PHE A 424 4.77 -11.35 -23.14
C PHE A 424 5.99 -10.47 -22.80
N LYS A 425 6.10 -9.26 -23.36
CA LYS A 425 7.08 -8.24 -22.96
C LYS A 425 6.53 -7.36 -21.86
#